data_7b1699351a0e6b21f609aca18ad2f0fd
#
_entry.id   7b1699351a0e6b21f609aca18ad2f0fd
#
_cell.length_a   1.000
_cell.length_b   1.000
_cell.length_c   1.000
_cell.angle_alpha   90.00
_cell.angle_beta   90.00
_cell.angle_gamma   90.00
#
_symmetry.space_group_name_H-M   'P 1'
#
loop_
_entity.id
_entity.type
_entity.pdbx_description
1 polymer ?
#
loop_
_entity_poly.entity_id
_entity_poly.type
_entity_poly.pdbx_seq_one_letter_code
_entity_poly.pdbx_strand_id
1 'polypeptide(L)'
;MAKELVAKSKLQLPSPPYIFGEHEIPLDGKTLASMQAMERWQFCGHFSRSQTHKQNHRPKPNSEKLWQEAKTMMDSLVSASDWNAPEFLGGKLNPNFHFQPARWFRGLDVAGDENALKIEWFAPVLRWLRSGFKPRSDGERASTGFHLGIHAGEDYAHPASGMRHIDETVRFCEMREGDRLGHALALGIVPKLWAARQGEMMLPLDEHLDNLVWLWHHASVLSGVLPLAQQVLPLFERRIARFWRLSRWWQVPNFMVDDADKETSVRPAAGFDTSPLHHATASDLYQAWWLRRNCHFRLKSLSGAWPVDSREMCALPDHQELSERRTLASQLYQARHAWLATLKEAPLVIVRLGDEAAAHGGFHAMGSIKVSRKSDAHLLEDVDTPAELEFMHALQDWLLTEYDKRGLIIEANPTSNVYIARLKSHAEHPIFRWYPPDEAVLEYGAAANLFGLRHGPVRMLVNTDDPGIMPTTLRTEFLLLREAALELKVGRTVAERWLETLRQYGIEQFQRNHLPVFEPS
;
A
#
# COMPACT_ATOMS: atom_id res chain seq x y z
N MET A 1 -13.76 -3.31 23.89
CA MET A 1 -14.35 -3.62 22.57
C MET A 1 -15.24 -4.86 22.59
N ALA A 2 -14.74 -6.12 22.78
CA ALA A 2 -15.60 -7.32 22.79
C ALA A 2 -16.80 -7.20 23.76
N LYS A 3 -16.57 -6.79 25.02
CA LYS A 3 -17.63 -6.57 26.02
C LYS A 3 -18.68 -5.53 25.56
N GLU A 4 -18.23 -4.45 24.93
CA GLU A 4 -19.14 -3.40 24.42
C GLU A 4 -19.95 -3.88 23.21
N LEU A 5 -19.36 -4.65 22.32
CA LEU A 5 -20.04 -5.21 21.15
C LEU A 5 -21.12 -6.19 21.58
N VAL A 6 -20.82 -7.08 22.54
CA VAL A 6 -21.81 -8.01 23.09
C VAL A 6 -22.94 -7.26 23.81
N ALA A 7 -22.60 -6.23 24.60
CA ALA A 7 -23.62 -5.39 25.23
C ALA A 7 -24.53 -4.69 24.19
N LYS A 8 -23.96 -4.17 23.10
CA LYS A 8 -24.72 -3.58 21.99
C LYS A 8 -25.57 -4.59 21.22
N SER A 9 -25.13 -5.84 21.12
CA SER A 9 -25.90 -6.91 20.47
C SER A 9 -27.10 -7.39 21.29
N LYS A 10 -27.26 -6.88 22.52
CA LYS A 10 -28.33 -7.28 23.48
C LYS A 10 -28.29 -8.78 23.80
N LEU A 11 -27.13 -9.40 23.76
CA LEU A 11 -26.94 -10.78 24.18
C LEU A 11 -27.27 -10.88 25.68
N GLN A 12 -28.20 -11.76 26.04
CA GLN A 12 -28.51 -12.04 27.43
C GLN A 12 -27.53 -13.08 27.96
N LEU A 13 -26.81 -12.74 29.02
CA LEU A 13 -25.96 -13.67 29.73
C LEU A 13 -26.81 -14.52 30.66
N PRO A 14 -26.53 -15.83 30.80
CA PRO A 14 -27.09 -16.62 31.87
C PRO A 14 -26.72 -16.03 33.24
N SER A 15 -27.58 -16.10 34.24
CA SER A 15 -27.28 -15.60 35.59
C SER A 15 -26.33 -16.55 36.32
N PRO A 16 -25.30 -16.03 37.02
CA PRO A 16 -24.47 -16.87 37.89
C PRO A 16 -25.28 -17.35 39.14
N PRO A 17 -24.90 -18.49 39.76
CA PRO A 17 -23.83 -19.38 39.34
C PRO A 17 -24.21 -20.18 38.09
N TYR A 18 -23.29 -20.29 37.17
CA TYR A 18 -23.47 -21.16 36.01
C TYR A 18 -23.44 -22.62 36.48
N ILE A 19 -24.60 -23.23 36.61
CA ILE A 19 -24.71 -24.64 36.92
C ILE A 19 -24.65 -25.37 35.59
N PHE A 20 -23.45 -25.81 35.23
CA PHE A 20 -23.23 -26.68 34.07
C PHE A 20 -23.51 -28.11 34.53
N GLY A 21 -24.71 -28.59 34.24
CA GLY A 21 -25.02 -30.03 34.28
C GLY A 21 -24.45 -30.75 33.04
N GLU A 22 -24.55 -32.06 33.00
CA GLU A 22 -24.16 -32.88 31.85
C GLU A 22 -25.00 -32.63 30.58
N HIS A 23 -25.90 -31.65 30.61
CA HIS A 23 -26.82 -31.32 29.52
C HIS A 23 -26.53 -29.95 28.93
N GLU A 24 -26.56 -29.88 27.60
CA GLU A 24 -26.52 -28.64 26.85
C GLU A 24 -27.59 -27.67 27.34
N ILE A 25 -27.20 -26.40 27.57
CA ILE A 25 -28.18 -25.36 27.90
C ILE A 25 -28.81 -24.88 26.57
N PRO A 26 -30.10 -25.06 26.37
CA PRO A 26 -30.75 -24.65 25.15
C PRO A 26 -30.64 -23.12 25.01
N LEU A 27 -30.06 -22.65 23.92
CA LEU A 27 -30.00 -21.25 23.56
C LEU A 27 -31.38 -20.83 23.04
N ASP A 28 -31.93 -19.73 23.56
CA ASP A 28 -33.16 -19.16 23.00
C ASP A 28 -32.90 -18.60 21.59
N GLY A 29 -33.96 -18.52 20.77
CA GLY A 29 -33.85 -18.07 19.39
C GLY A 29 -33.31 -16.64 19.23
N LYS A 30 -33.48 -15.76 20.25
CA LYS A 30 -32.96 -14.40 20.24
C LYS A 30 -31.47 -14.36 20.50
N THR A 31 -30.99 -15.14 21.43
CA THR A 31 -29.56 -15.30 21.70
C THR A 31 -28.84 -15.89 20.48
N LEU A 32 -29.40 -16.93 19.87
CA LEU A 32 -28.86 -17.52 18.66
C LEU A 32 -28.79 -16.53 17.50
N ALA A 33 -29.84 -15.74 17.27
CA ALA A 33 -29.85 -14.71 16.24
C ALA A 33 -28.80 -13.61 16.49
N SER A 34 -28.56 -13.24 17.75
CA SER A 34 -27.52 -12.28 18.13
C SER A 34 -26.11 -12.84 17.89
N MET A 35 -25.87 -14.11 18.22
CA MET A 35 -24.60 -14.79 17.93
C MET A 35 -24.35 -14.84 16.42
N GLN A 36 -25.33 -15.25 15.62
CA GLN A 36 -25.23 -15.25 14.16
C GLN A 36 -24.95 -13.87 13.57
N ALA A 37 -25.51 -12.79 14.17
CA ALA A 37 -25.19 -11.43 13.75
C ALA A 37 -23.75 -11.05 14.06
N MET A 38 -23.22 -11.47 15.21
CA MET A 38 -21.82 -11.22 15.61
C MET A 38 -20.83 -12.00 14.76
N GLU A 39 -21.19 -13.16 14.20
CA GLU A 39 -20.37 -13.92 13.26
C GLU A 39 -20.16 -13.20 11.91
N ARG A 40 -20.91 -12.15 11.64
CA ARG A 40 -20.78 -11.34 10.41
C ARG A 40 -19.78 -10.19 10.54
N TRP A 41 -19.10 -10.07 11.68
CA TRP A 41 -18.14 -9.00 11.92
C TRP A 41 -16.70 -9.49 11.68
N GLN A 42 -15.93 -8.62 11.03
CA GLN A 42 -14.48 -8.74 10.91
C GLN A 42 -13.88 -7.36 11.12
N PHE A 43 -12.75 -7.30 11.81
CA PHE A 43 -12.05 -6.06 12.10
C PHE A 43 -10.64 -6.09 11.53
N CYS A 44 -10.21 -4.92 11.08
CA CYS A 44 -8.87 -4.65 10.60
C CYS A 44 -8.20 -3.64 11.55
N GLY A 45 -6.97 -3.88 11.94
CA GLY A 45 -6.16 -2.90 12.67
C GLY A 45 -5.61 -1.86 11.70
N HIS A 46 -5.79 -0.58 12.02
CA HIS A 46 -5.43 0.50 11.13
C HIS A 46 -4.21 1.27 11.66
N PHE A 47 -3.18 1.40 10.83
CA PHE A 47 -2.06 2.32 11.03
C PHE A 47 -2.27 3.57 10.19
N SER A 48 -2.44 4.72 10.87
CA SER A 48 -2.66 5.98 10.18
C SER A 48 -1.36 6.65 9.76
N ARG A 49 -1.26 7.07 8.49
CA ARG A 49 -0.21 7.95 8.00
C ARG A 49 -0.34 9.38 8.54
N SER A 50 -1.47 9.71 9.16
CA SER A 50 -1.81 11.09 9.58
C SER A 50 -1.24 11.54 10.92
N GLN A 51 -0.70 10.63 11.75
CA GLN A 51 -0.34 10.94 13.14
C GLN A 51 0.86 11.89 13.32
N THR A 52 1.66 12.12 12.29
CA THR A 52 2.96 12.78 12.46
C THR A 52 3.16 14.05 11.63
N HIS A 53 2.24 14.40 10.72
CA HIS A 53 2.56 15.35 9.65
C HIS A 53 1.95 16.74 9.76
N LYS A 54 1.13 17.02 10.75
CA LYS A 54 0.49 18.35 10.84
C LYS A 54 1.45 19.53 11.09
N GLN A 55 2.72 19.27 11.34
CA GLN A 55 3.66 20.33 11.76
C GLN A 55 5.01 20.36 11.01
N ASN A 56 5.34 19.40 10.15
CA ASN A 56 6.61 19.34 9.45
C ASN A 56 6.42 19.15 7.94
N HIS A 57 7.15 19.93 7.14
CA HIS A 57 7.21 19.75 5.67
C HIS A 57 7.80 18.41 5.24
N ARG A 58 8.35 17.63 6.17
CA ARG A 58 8.81 16.23 6.00
C ARG A 58 8.46 15.44 7.25
N PRO A 59 7.29 14.81 7.26
CA PRO A 59 6.92 13.98 8.38
C PRO A 59 7.89 12.81 8.48
N LYS A 60 8.55 12.73 9.64
CA LYS A 60 9.30 11.54 10.02
C LYS A 60 8.38 10.70 10.90
N PRO A 61 8.19 9.42 10.60
CA PRO A 61 7.44 8.57 11.50
C PRO A 61 8.22 8.43 12.80
N ASN A 62 7.52 8.48 13.90
CA ASN A 62 8.08 8.02 15.16
C ASN A 62 8.07 6.48 15.12
N SER A 63 9.18 5.91 14.64
CA SER A 63 9.29 4.46 14.46
C SER A 63 9.27 3.72 15.81
N GLU A 64 9.73 4.32 16.89
CA GLU A 64 9.65 3.74 18.23
C GLU A 64 8.18 3.62 18.66
N LYS A 65 7.39 4.68 18.48
CA LYS A 65 5.96 4.66 18.77
C LYS A 65 5.23 3.61 17.91
N LEU A 66 5.55 3.54 16.62
CA LEU A 66 4.95 2.57 15.70
C LEU A 66 5.23 1.12 16.15
N TRP A 67 6.48 0.81 16.54
CA TRP A 67 6.84 -0.50 17.07
C TRP A 67 6.18 -0.79 18.41
N GLN A 68 6.04 0.21 19.29
CA GLN A 68 5.34 0.06 20.56
C GLN A 68 3.85 -0.23 20.35
N GLU A 69 3.20 0.46 19.43
CA GLU A 69 1.80 0.19 19.04
C GLU A 69 1.63 -1.23 18.49
N ALA A 70 2.55 -1.68 17.64
CA ALA A 70 2.55 -3.04 17.11
C ALA A 70 2.72 -4.11 18.19
N LYS A 71 3.63 -3.91 19.14
CA LYS A 71 3.80 -4.80 20.29
C LYS A 71 2.55 -4.87 21.15
N THR A 72 1.96 -3.72 21.47
CA THR A 72 0.72 -3.65 22.26
C THR A 72 -0.43 -4.38 21.54
N MET A 73 -0.51 -4.25 20.23
CA MET A 73 -1.50 -4.97 19.42
C MET A 73 -1.28 -6.48 19.47
N MET A 74 -0.03 -6.93 19.30
CA MET A 74 0.33 -8.35 19.38
C MET A 74 -0.02 -8.94 20.76
N ASP A 75 0.37 -8.29 21.84
CA ASP A 75 0.10 -8.72 23.21
C ASP A 75 -1.40 -8.78 23.49
N SER A 76 -2.14 -7.79 23.02
CA SER A 76 -3.60 -7.75 23.15
C SER A 76 -4.30 -8.91 22.44
N LEU A 77 -3.82 -9.29 21.26
CA LEU A 77 -4.39 -10.39 20.48
C LEU A 77 -4.02 -11.75 21.07
N VAL A 78 -2.81 -11.92 21.57
CA VAL A 78 -2.40 -13.12 22.30
C VAL A 78 -3.27 -13.28 23.56
N SER A 79 -3.42 -12.23 24.36
CA SER A 79 -4.30 -12.24 25.54
C SER A 79 -5.75 -12.53 25.20
N ALA A 80 -6.25 -12.04 24.05
CA ALA A 80 -7.61 -12.29 23.60
C ALA A 80 -7.82 -13.71 23.05
N SER A 81 -6.78 -14.37 22.57
CA SER A 81 -6.87 -15.79 22.13
C SER A 81 -6.99 -16.75 23.31
N ASP A 82 -6.43 -16.38 24.48
CA ASP A 82 -6.57 -17.12 25.72
C ASP A 82 -7.68 -16.56 26.63
N TRP A 83 -8.56 -15.75 26.06
CA TRP A 83 -9.57 -15.04 26.80
C TRP A 83 -10.55 -16.00 27.48
N ASN A 84 -10.67 -15.88 28.79
CA ASN A 84 -11.58 -16.63 29.60
C ASN A 84 -12.17 -15.70 30.67
N ALA A 85 -13.34 -15.12 30.40
CA ALA A 85 -14.08 -14.29 31.34
C ALA A 85 -15.38 -15.03 31.71
N PRO A 86 -15.42 -15.77 32.83
CA PRO A 86 -16.58 -16.56 33.22
C PRO A 86 -17.86 -15.74 33.33
N GLU A 87 -17.76 -14.48 33.73
CA GLU A 87 -18.87 -13.52 33.77
C GLU A 87 -19.43 -13.19 32.37
N PHE A 88 -18.77 -13.65 31.33
CA PHE A 88 -19.10 -13.35 29.96
C PHE A 88 -19.43 -14.63 29.18
N LEU A 89 -20.70 -14.93 29.04
CA LEU A 89 -21.20 -16.15 28.38
C LEU A 89 -20.65 -17.45 29.01
N GLY A 90 -20.30 -17.44 30.30
CA GLY A 90 -19.75 -18.61 30.99
C GLY A 90 -18.27 -18.91 30.72
N GLY A 91 -17.61 -18.16 29.84
CA GLY A 91 -16.21 -18.38 29.50
C GLY A 91 -15.95 -19.77 28.94
N LYS A 92 -14.87 -20.43 29.37
CA LYS A 92 -14.53 -21.81 28.99
C LYS A 92 -15.43 -22.86 29.64
N LEU A 93 -16.28 -22.47 30.56
CA LEU A 93 -17.22 -23.37 31.23
C LEU A 93 -18.58 -23.47 30.53
N ASN A 94 -18.78 -22.70 29.45
CA ASN A 94 -20.00 -22.83 28.68
C ASN A 94 -20.00 -24.17 27.91
N PRO A 95 -21.01 -25.04 28.10
CA PRO A 95 -21.03 -26.35 27.46
C PRO A 95 -21.37 -26.29 25.97
N ASN A 96 -21.91 -25.17 25.48
CA ASN A 96 -22.35 -25.06 24.09
C ASN A 96 -21.29 -24.48 23.17
N PHE A 97 -20.47 -23.55 23.66
CA PHE A 97 -19.46 -22.87 22.85
C PHE A 97 -18.42 -22.14 23.69
N HIS A 98 -17.26 -21.92 23.07
CA HIS A 98 -16.25 -20.98 23.56
C HIS A 98 -16.27 -19.69 22.74
N PHE A 99 -16.38 -18.54 23.41
CA PHE A 99 -16.31 -17.24 22.75
C PHE A 99 -14.85 -16.82 22.55
N GLN A 100 -14.46 -16.62 21.27
CA GLN A 100 -13.09 -16.33 20.83
C GLN A 100 -13.00 -14.95 20.17
N PRO A 101 -13.02 -13.83 20.93
CA PRO A 101 -13.10 -12.49 20.35
C PRO A 101 -11.88 -12.10 19.50
N ALA A 102 -10.71 -12.71 19.68
CA ALA A 102 -9.54 -12.49 18.83
C ALA A 102 -9.81 -12.87 17.36
N ARG A 103 -10.72 -13.81 17.12
CA ARG A 103 -11.07 -14.28 15.77
C ARG A 103 -11.79 -13.24 14.92
N TRP A 104 -12.33 -12.18 15.52
CA TRP A 104 -12.84 -11.04 14.75
C TRP A 104 -11.74 -10.24 14.07
N PHE A 105 -10.51 -10.29 14.57
CA PHE A 105 -9.40 -9.50 14.05
C PHE A 105 -8.75 -10.25 12.89
N ARG A 106 -8.97 -9.77 11.66
CA ARG A 106 -8.64 -10.52 10.44
C ARG A 106 -7.65 -9.83 9.51
N GLY A 107 -7.20 -8.63 9.83
CA GLY A 107 -6.29 -7.93 8.95
C GLY A 107 -5.64 -6.69 9.54
N LEU A 108 -4.73 -6.13 8.77
CA LEU A 108 -4.05 -4.86 9.03
C LEU A 108 -4.19 -3.95 7.82
N ASP A 109 -4.35 -2.67 8.07
CA ASP A 109 -4.42 -1.62 7.07
C ASP A 109 -3.44 -0.50 7.35
N VAL A 110 -3.02 0.20 6.29
CA VAL A 110 -2.30 1.47 6.36
C VAL A 110 -2.98 2.43 5.40
N ALA A 111 -3.54 3.52 5.92
CA ALA A 111 -4.21 4.53 5.11
C ALA A 111 -3.81 5.96 5.51
N GLY A 112 -4.22 6.93 4.70
CA GLY A 112 -3.90 8.35 4.81
C GLY A 112 -2.90 8.80 3.74
N ASP A 113 -2.36 10.02 3.86
CA ASP A 113 -1.55 10.65 2.83
C ASP A 113 -0.27 9.88 2.49
N GLU A 114 -0.31 9.15 1.37
CA GLU A 114 0.82 8.37 0.87
C GLU A 114 1.96 9.23 0.29
N ASN A 115 1.69 10.48 -0.08
CA ASN A 115 2.72 11.40 -0.51
C ASN A 115 3.56 11.89 0.66
N ALA A 116 2.95 12.08 1.81
CA ALA A 116 3.63 12.53 3.02
C ALA A 116 4.39 11.40 3.72
N LEU A 117 3.78 10.24 3.93
CA LEU A 117 4.37 9.13 4.68
C LEU A 117 4.32 7.81 3.89
N LYS A 118 5.49 7.40 3.39
CA LYS A 118 5.64 6.25 2.50
C LYS A 118 5.45 4.92 3.22
N ILE A 119 5.06 3.90 2.45
CA ILE A 119 4.86 2.54 2.99
C ILE A 119 6.14 1.91 3.56
N GLU A 120 7.31 2.35 3.11
CA GLU A 120 8.60 1.86 3.61
C GLU A 120 8.74 1.92 5.13
N TRP A 121 8.06 2.89 5.78
CA TRP A 121 8.08 3.04 7.23
C TRP A 121 7.27 1.98 7.97
N PHE A 122 6.23 1.48 7.34
CA PHE A 122 5.30 0.49 7.92
C PHE A 122 5.67 -0.95 7.56
N ALA A 123 6.32 -1.16 6.41
CA ALA A 123 6.57 -2.49 5.87
C ALA A 123 7.26 -3.47 6.85
N PRO A 124 8.33 -3.10 7.59
CA PRO A 124 8.93 -3.99 8.58
C PRO A 124 7.98 -4.38 9.71
N VAL A 125 7.21 -3.44 10.22
CA VAL A 125 6.22 -3.66 11.29
C VAL A 125 5.11 -4.60 10.81
N LEU A 126 4.61 -4.40 9.59
CA LEU A 126 3.58 -5.25 9.01
C LEU A 126 4.07 -6.69 8.80
N ARG A 127 5.31 -6.88 8.31
CA ARG A 127 5.91 -8.22 8.18
C ARG A 127 6.10 -8.88 9.54
N TRP A 128 6.56 -8.14 10.54
CA TRP A 128 6.73 -8.64 11.91
C TRP A 128 5.40 -9.07 12.53
N LEU A 129 4.35 -8.23 12.45
CA LEU A 129 3.02 -8.56 12.94
C LEU A 129 2.48 -9.82 12.24
N ARG A 130 2.54 -9.86 10.90
CA ARG A 130 2.08 -11.01 10.13
C ARG A 130 2.81 -12.30 10.52
N SER A 131 4.11 -12.25 10.80
CA SER A 131 4.88 -13.42 11.23
C SER A 131 4.44 -13.95 12.60
N GLY A 132 3.93 -13.08 13.47
CA GLY A 132 3.43 -13.41 14.79
C GLY A 132 2.04 -14.06 14.79
N PHE A 133 1.25 -13.84 13.75
CA PHE A 133 -0.10 -14.40 13.61
C PHE A 133 -0.14 -15.69 12.77
N LYS A 134 0.94 -16.46 12.74
CA LYS A 134 0.92 -17.79 12.11
C LYS A 134 -0.03 -18.70 12.89
N PRO A 135 -0.87 -19.51 12.22
CA PRO A 135 -1.70 -20.47 12.90
C PRO A 135 -0.83 -21.43 13.70
N ARG A 136 -1.29 -21.83 14.89
CA ARG A 136 -0.68 -22.93 15.64
C ARG A 136 -0.80 -24.21 14.83
N SER A 137 0.22 -25.03 14.86
CA SER A 137 0.41 -26.24 14.03
C SER A 137 -0.46 -27.44 14.38
N ASP A 138 -1.56 -27.28 15.10
CA ASP A 138 -2.32 -28.38 15.70
C ASP A 138 -3.49 -28.82 14.82
N GLY A 139 -3.22 -29.16 13.56
CA GLY A 139 -4.17 -29.91 12.73
C GLY A 139 -5.41 -29.14 12.23
N GLU A 140 -5.62 -27.92 12.67
CA GLU A 140 -6.65 -27.04 12.10
C GLU A 140 -6.26 -26.64 10.68
N ARG A 141 -7.23 -26.67 9.77
CA ARG A 141 -7.11 -26.13 8.41
C ARG A 141 -6.35 -24.81 8.52
N ALA A 142 -5.18 -24.75 7.88
CA ALA A 142 -4.32 -23.58 7.88
C ALA A 142 -5.21 -22.36 7.71
N SER A 143 -5.47 -21.66 8.81
CA SER A 143 -6.28 -20.45 8.75
C SER A 143 -5.55 -19.58 7.75
N THR A 144 -6.26 -19.19 6.71
CA THR A 144 -5.78 -18.26 5.71
C THR A 144 -5.40 -16.99 6.45
N GLY A 145 -4.20 -16.87 6.90
CA GLY A 145 -3.71 -15.99 7.93
C GLY A 145 -4.18 -14.55 7.77
N PHE A 146 -3.67 -13.74 8.58
CA PHE A 146 -3.84 -12.31 8.63
C PHE A 146 -3.60 -11.64 7.27
N HIS A 147 -4.59 -10.93 6.72
CA HIS A 147 -4.49 -10.24 5.45
C HIS A 147 -4.11 -8.78 5.63
N LEU A 148 -3.39 -8.23 4.66
CA LEU A 148 -3.15 -6.80 4.55
C LEU A 148 -4.21 -6.19 3.63
N GLY A 149 -4.72 -5.01 4.01
CA GLY A 149 -5.63 -4.20 3.21
C GLY A 149 -5.07 -2.79 3.13
N ILE A 150 -4.07 -2.54 2.26
CA ILE A 150 -3.28 -1.31 2.29
C ILE A 150 -3.75 -0.35 1.21
N HIS A 151 -4.04 0.90 1.58
CA HIS A 151 -4.33 2.01 0.67
C HIS A 151 -3.06 2.41 -0.09
N ALA A 152 -3.09 2.33 -1.41
CA ALA A 152 -1.97 2.71 -2.26
C ALA A 152 -2.42 3.11 -3.67
N GLY A 153 -1.75 4.10 -4.26
CA GLY A 153 -2.06 4.63 -5.59
C GLY A 153 -3.41 5.33 -5.66
N GLU A 154 -3.85 5.88 -4.55
CA GLU A 154 -5.09 6.63 -4.38
C GLU A 154 -4.87 8.12 -4.60
N ASP A 155 -3.91 8.68 -3.87
CA ASP A 155 -3.62 10.11 -3.82
C ASP A 155 -2.17 10.36 -4.27
N TYR A 156 -1.97 10.58 -5.55
CA TYR A 156 -0.65 10.71 -6.15
C TYR A 156 -0.51 11.97 -6.99
N ALA A 157 0.70 12.56 -6.92
CA ALA A 157 1.03 13.76 -7.69
C ALA A 157 1.37 13.45 -9.17
N HIS A 158 1.82 12.24 -9.47
CA HIS A 158 2.27 11.80 -10.79
C HIS A 158 1.88 10.33 -11.03
N PRO A 159 1.45 9.91 -12.24
CA PRO A 159 1.06 8.52 -12.50
C PRO A 159 2.13 7.49 -12.10
N ALA A 160 3.40 7.76 -12.41
CA ALA A 160 4.49 6.88 -11.99
C ALA A 160 4.62 6.79 -10.46
N SER A 161 4.37 7.88 -9.72
CA SER A 161 4.38 7.85 -8.25
C SER A 161 3.32 6.90 -7.72
N GLY A 162 2.09 7.03 -8.21
CA GLY A 162 1.00 6.17 -7.77
C GLY A 162 1.25 4.69 -8.06
N MET A 163 1.72 4.36 -9.28
CA MET A 163 2.08 2.98 -9.63
C MET A 163 3.24 2.45 -8.78
N ARG A 164 4.28 3.26 -8.56
CA ARG A 164 5.41 2.88 -7.72
C ARG A 164 5.01 2.68 -6.26
N HIS A 165 4.14 3.53 -5.69
CA HIS A 165 3.62 3.35 -4.33
C HIS A 165 2.85 2.03 -4.17
N ILE A 166 2.09 1.62 -5.20
CA ILE A 166 1.45 0.31 -5.22
C ILE A 166 2.50 -0.80 -5.27
N ASP A 167 3.50 -0.71 -6.15
CA ASP A 167 4.55 -1.72 -6.27
C ASP A 167 5.41 -1.81 -4.99
N GLU A 168 5.73 -0.67 -4.36
CA GLU A 168 6.37 -0.62 -3.03
C GLU A 168 5.49 -1.34 -1.98
N THR A 169 4.19 -1.09 -2.00
CA THR A 169 3.24 -1.74 -1.08
C THR A 169 3.24 -3.26 -1.27
N VAL A 170 3.13 -3.71 -2.51
CA VAL A 170 3.11 -5.15 -2.83
C VAL A 170 4.43 -5.82 -2.45
N ARG A 171 5.55 -5.22 -2.84
CA ARG A 171 6.88 -5.82 -2.69
C ARG A 171 7.46 -5.66 -1.29
N PHE A 172 7.35 -4.45 -0.72
CA PHE A 172 7.96 -4.17 0.59
C PHE A 172 7.18 -4.83 1.73
N CYS A 173 5.86 -4.89 1.64
CA CYS A 173 5.03 -5.58 2.63
C CYS A 173 4.91 -7.10 2.37
N GLU A 174 5.53 -7.61 1.31
CA GLU A 174 5.45 -9.01 0.90
C GLU A 174 4.00 -9.50 0.79
N MET A 175 3.17 -8.71 0.06
CA MET A 175 1.77 -9.05 -0.13
C MET A 175 1.59 -10.37 -0.87
N ARG A 176 0.57 -11.12 -0.47
CA ARG A 176 0.30 -12.48 -0.93
C ARG A 176 -1.17 -12.68 -1.25
N GLU A 177 -1.52 -13.88 -1.71
CA GLU A 177 -2.90 -14.25 -2.04
C GLU A 177 -3.89 -13.85 -0.93
N GLY A 178 -4.98 -13.18 -1.33
CA GLY A 178 -6.02 -12.67 -0.45
C GLY A 178 -5.74 -11.31 0.19
N ASP A 179 -4.52 -10.77 0.06
CA ASP A 179 -4.24 -9.40 0.47
C ASP A 179 -4.89 -8.40 -0.50
N ARG A 180 -5.23 -7.21 0.00
CA ARG A 180 -6.00 -6.21 -0.72
C ARG A 180 -5.21 -4.94 -0.95
N LEU A 181 -5.34 -4.39 -2.15
CA LEU A 181 -4.89 -3.05 -2.51
C LEU A 181 -6.11 -2.11 -2.45
N GLY A 182 -6.12 -1.23 -1.47
CA GLY A 182 -7.15 -0.20 -1.33
C GLY A 182 -7.01 0.82 -2.47
N HIS A 183 -8.12 1.10 -3.15
CA HIS A 183 -8.28 2.03 -4.27
C HIS A 183 -7.48 1.69 -5.52
N ALA A 184 -6.15 1.61 -5.48
CA ALA A 184 -5.24 1.31 -6.57
C ALA A 184 -5.49 2.12 -7.87
N LEU A 185 -6.02 3.35 -7.77
CA LEU A 185 -6.48 4.18 -8.89
C LEU A 185 -5.39 4.43 -9.94
N ALA A 186 -4.14 4.52 -9.50
CA ALA A 186 -2.99 4.68 -10.39
C ALA A 186 -2.78 3.50 -11.36
N LEU A 187 -3.40 2.33 -11.12
CA LEU A 187 -3.38 1.20 -12.06
C LEU A 187 -4.53 1.22 -13.07
N GLY A 188 -5.44 2.19 -13.00
CA GLY A 188 -6.60 2.18 -13.87
C GLY A 188 -6.89 3.49 -14.59
N ILE A 189 -6.48 4.62 -14.02
CA ILE A 189 -6.62 5.92 -14.67
C ILE A 189 -5.53 6.05 -15.74
N VAL A 190 -5.93 6.29 -16.98
CA VAL A 190 -4.99 6.42 -18.10
C VAL A 190 -4.01 7.58 -17.86
N PRO A 191 -2.67 7.34 -17.85
CA PRO A 191 -1.67 8.34 -17.51
C PRO A 191 -1.77 9.64 -18.32
N LYS A 192 -2.04 9.53 -19.62
CA LYS A 192 -2.21 10.68 -20.51
C LYS A 192 -3.40 11.56 -20.10
N LEU A 193 -4.52 10.95 -19.69
CA LEU A 193 -5.70 11.70 -19.23
C LEU A 193 -5.43 12.37 -17.88
N TRP A 194 -4.76 11.68 -16.97
CA TRP A 194 -4.35 12.24 -15.69
C TRP A 194 -3.44 13.46 -15.89
N ALA A 195 -2.35 13.31 -16.63
CA ALA A 195 -1.39 14.37 -16.90
C ALA A 195 -2.04 15.57 -17.61
N ALA A 196 -2.93 15.34 -18.58
CA ALA A 196 -3.66 16.41 -19.26
C ALA A 196 -4.62 17.17 -18.33
N ARG A 197 -5.20 16.50 -17.33
CA ARG A 197 -6.09 17.15 -16.34
C ARG A 197 -5.32 17.93 -15.29
N GLN A 198 -4.15 17.46 -14.88
CA GLN A 198 -3.30 18.12 -13.89
C GLN A 198 -2.54 19.30 -14.49
N GLY A 199 -2.13 19.20 -15.75
CA GLY A 199 -1.32 20.20 -16.45
C GLY A 199 0.13 20.21 -15.93
N GLU A 200 0.33 20.63 -14.68
CA GLU A 200 1.62 20.63 -14.00
C GLU A 200 1.58 19.64 -12.82
N MET A 201 2.50 18.70 -12.83
CA MET A 201 2.63 17.68 -11.78
C MET A 201 3.86 18.01 -10.94
N MET A 202 3.65 18.42 -9.69
CA MET A 202 4.73 18.88 -8.80
C MET A 202 5.02 17.83 -7.74
N LEU A 203 6.30 17.44 -7.61
CA LEU A 203 6.75 16.44 -6.66
C LEU A 203 8.18 16.72 -6.17
N PRO A 204 8.58 16.18 -5.02
CA PRO A 204 9.96 16.28 -4.54
C PRO A 204 10.95 15.62 -5.51
N LEU A 205 12.16 16.16 -5.57
CA LEU A 205 13.22 15.66 -6.45
C LEU A 205 13.57 14.19 -6.22
N ASP A 206 13.62 13.76 -4.97
CA ASP A 206 13.89 12.38 -4.60
C ASP A 206 12.76 11.43 -5.08
N GLU A 207 11.51 11.85 -4.97
CA GLU A 207 10.37 11.12 -5.52
C GLU A 207 10.43 11.02 -7.04
N HIS A 208 10.80 12.11 -7.70
CA HIS A 208 10.92 12.13 -9.15
C HIS A 208 12.03 11.19 -9.64
N LEU A 209 13.19 11.23 -8.98
CA LEU A 209 14.30 10.32 -9.30
C LEU A 209 13.91 8.86 -9.06
N ASP A 210 13.27 8.55 -7.93
CA ASP A 210 12.76 7.21 -7.64
C ASP A 210 11.77 6.72 -8.71
N ASN A 211 10.86 7.61 -9.19
CA ASN A 211 9.93 7.29 -10.28
C ASN A 211 10.66 6.91 -11.57
N LEU A 212 11.65 7.70 -11.97
CA LEU A 212 12.42 7.46 -13.18
C LEU A 212 13.22 6.14 -13.10
N VAL A 213 13.85 5.87 -11.97
CA VAL A 213 14.62 4.65 -11.72
C VAL A 213 13.70 3.42 -11.74
N TRP A 214 12.53 3.53 -11.14
CA TRP A 214 11.52 2.47 -11.11
C TRP A 214 10.95 2.20 -12.53
N LEU A 215 10.62 3.27 -13.29
CA LEU A 215 10.18 3.15 -14.69
C LEU A 215 11.26 2.53 -15.58
N TRP A 216 12.51 2.96 -15.43
CA TRP A 216 13.65 2.40 -16.15
C TRP A 216 13.80 0.90 -15.90
N HIS A 217 13.69 0.46 -14.66
CA HIS A 217 13.76 -0.97 -14.33
C HIS A 217 12.65 -1.76 -15.04
N HIS A 218 11.41 -1.30 -14.98
CA HIS A 218 10.31 -2.00 -15.64
C HIS A 218 10.42 -1.94 -17.18
N ALA A 219 10.91 -0.86 -17.75
CA ALA A 219 11.21 -0.79 -19.17
C ALA A 219 12.31 -1.80 -19.56
N SER A 220 13.34 -1.95 -18.72
CA SER A 220 14.37 -2.98 -18.92
C SER A 220 13.78 -4.40 -18.89
N VAL A 221 12.92 -4.70 -17.92
CA VAL A 221 12.24 -6.00 -17.81
C VAL A 221 11.35 -6.29 -19.03
N LEU A 222 10.62 -5.27 -19.50
CA LEU A 222 9.67 -5.41 -20.60
C LEU A 222 10.31 -5.25 -22.01
N SER A 223 11.58 -4.91 -22.10
CA SER A 223 12.28 -4.63 -23.38
C SER A 223 12.26 -5.79 -24.36
N GLY A 224 12.19 -7.03 -23.87
CA GLY A 224 12.10 -8.24 -24.70
C GLY A 224 10.72 -8.53 -25.29
N VAL A 225 9.66 -7.92 -24.76
CA VAL A 225 8.27 -8.22 -25.13
C VAL A 225 7.48 -7.01 -25.61
N LEU A 226 7.94 -5.81 -25.30
CA LEU A 226 7.26 -4.55 -25.63
C LEU A 226 8.23 -3.59 -26.34
N PRO A 227 8.10 -3.36 -27.66
CA PRO A 227 8.98 -2.44 -28.42
C PRO A 227 9.00 -1.03 -27.83
N LEU A 228 7.87 -0.56 -27.28
CA LEU A 228 7.76 0.73 -26.62
C LEU A 228 8.72 0.85 -25.41
N ALA A 229 8.96 -0.24 -24.68
CA ALA A 229 9.91 -0.27 -23.59
C ALA A 229 11.34 -0.01 -24.05
N GLN A 230 11.74 -0.55 -25.21
CA GLN A 230 13.06 -0.27 -25.81
C GLN A 230 13.20 1.21 -26.21
N GLN A 231 12.13 1.81 -26.70
CA GLN A 231 12.12 3.22 -27.10
C GLN A 231 12.32 4.16 -25.91
N VAL A 232 11.70 3.87 -24.75
CA VAL A 232 11.73 4.78 -23.58
C VAL A 232 12.98 4.58 -22.69
N LEU A 233 13.65 3.43 -22.75
CA LEU A 233 14.84 3.16 -21.93
C LEU A 233 15.90 4.27 -22.00
N PRO A 234 16.38 4.71 -23.18
CA PRO A 234 17.38 5.78 -23.26
C PRO A 234 16.85 7.14 -22.80
N LEU A 235 15.52 7.35 -22.82
CA LEU A 235 14.91 8.57 -22.29
C LEU A 235 15.03 8.58 -20.76
N PHE A 236 14.65 7.49 -20.11
CA PHE A 236 14.79 7.36 -18.66
C PHE A 236 16.25 7.44 -18.21
N GLU A 237 17.18 6.78 -18.89
CA GLU A 237 18.61 6.83 -18.53
C GLU A 237 19.17 8.25 -18.51
N ARG A 238 18.83 9.07 -19.53
CA ARG A 238 19.26 10.46 -19.59
C ARG A 238 18.66 11.30 -18.46
N ARG A 239 17.37 11.12 -18.19
CA ARG A 239 16.67 11.82 -17.11
C ARG A 239 17.23 11.42 -15.75
N ILE A 240 17.46 10.12 -15.50
CA ILE A 240 18.10 9.60 -14.29
C ILE A 240 19.48 10.24 -14.09
N ALA A 241 20.34 10.22 -15.11
CA ALA A 241 21.67 10.81 -15.03
C ALA A 241 21.63 12.33 -14.73
N ARG A 242 20.62 13.03 -15.25
CA ARG A 242 20.41 14.46 -14.94
C ARG A 242 20.00 14.66 -13.49
N PHE A 243 18.93 14.01 -13.04
CA PHE A 243 18.39 14.22 -11.70
C PHE A 243 19.28 13.61 -10.62
N TRP A 244 20.01 12.54 -10.92
CA TRP A 244 21.08 12.05 -10.04
C TRP A 244 22.13 13.11 -9.73
N ARG A 245 22.62 13.81 -10.74
CA ARG A 245 23.55 14.92 -10.55
C ARG A 245 22.97 16.08 -9.75
N LEU A 246 21.69 16.36 -9.93
CA LEU A 246 20.97 17.44 -9.21
C LEU A 246 20.61 17.06 -7.77
N SER A 247 20.46 15.75 -7.47
CA SER A 247 20.09 15.28 -6.13
C SER A 247 21.15 15.57 -5.08
N ARG A 248 22.42 15.58 -5.49
CA ARG A 248 23.58 15.82 -4.61
C ARG A 248 23.69 14.87 -3.40
N TRP A 249 23.04 13.69 -3.40
CA TRP A 249 23.16 12.71 -2.32
C TRP A 249 24.60 12.31 -2.06
N TRP A 250 25.41 12.25 -3.11
CA TRP A 250 26.84 11.96 -3.08
C TRP A 250 27.69 13.05 -2.41
N GLN A 251 27.18 14.27 -2.22
CA GLN A 251 27.88 15.36 -1.52
C GLN A 251 27.75 15.24 0.00
N VAL A 252 26.80 14.44 0.47
CA VAL A 252 26.61 14.25 1.90
C VAL A 252 27.55 13.13 2.33
N PRO A 253 28.60 13.42 3.13
CA PRO A 253 29.47 12.37 3.65
C PRO A 253 28.61 11.36 4.41
N ASN A 254 28.99 10.07 4.41
CA ASN A 254 28.25 9.06 5.12
C ASN A 254 28.15 9.39 6.59
N PHE A 255 26.94 9.70 6.96
CA PHE A 255 26.62 10.02 8.32
C PHE A 255 25.99 8.83 9.00
N MET A 256 26.49 8.50 10.18
CA MET A 256 25.72 7.78 11.15
C MET A 256 24.69 8.75 11.70
N VAL A 257 23.41 8.47 11.54
CA VAL A 257 22.36 9.21 12.23
C VAL A 257 22.34 8.72 13.67
N ASP A 258 22.98 9.39 14.61
CA ASP A 258 22.86 9.11 16.02
C ASP A 258 21.57 9.73 16.55
N ASP A 259 20.76 8.91 17.22
CA ASP A 259 19.51 9.21 17.93
C ASP A 259 18.34 9.84 17.16
N ALA A 260 17.21 9.16 17.24
CA ALA A 260 15.95 9.55 16.63
C ALA A 260 15.32 10.81 17.25
N ASP A 261 15.74 11.22 18.43
CA ASP A 261 15.10 12.27 19.24
C ASP A 261 15.92 13.55 19.47
N LYS A 262 17.17 13.57 19.03
CA LYS A 262 17.94 14.81 19.04
C LYS A 262 18.11 15.30 17.64
N GLU A 263 17.80 16.60 17.42
CA GLU A 263 18.13 17.31 16.19
C GLU A 263 19.48 16.84 15.69
N THR A 264 19.45 16.09 14.64
CA THR A 264 20.47 15.21 14.14
C THR A 264 21.83 15.89 14.02
N SER A 265 22.72 15.61 14.96
CA SER A 265 24.13 15.78 14.69
C SER A 265 24.57 14.66 13.76
N VAL A 266 24.61 14.99 12.51
CA VAL A 266 25.06 14.11 11.44
C VAL A 266 26.58 14.16 11.45
N ARG A 267 27.28 13.08 11.82
CA ARG A 267 28.75 13.02 11.84
C ARG A 267 29.26 12.23 10.63
N PRO A 268 30.28 12.75 9.92
CA PRO A 268 30.91 11.97 8.85
C PRO A 268 31.50 10.66 9.37
N ALA A 269 31.23 9.55 8.68
CA ALA A 269 31.97 8.33 8.95
C ALA A 269 33.42 8.51 8.51
N ALA A 270 34.37 8.34 9.42
CA ALA A 270 35.79 8.47 9.10
C ALA A 270 36.21 7.50 7.99
N GLY A 271 36.87 8.01 6.95
CA GLY A 271 37.48 7.19 5.90
C GLY A 271 36.55 6.73 4.78
N PHE A 272 35.37 7.31 4.61
CA PHE A 272 34.47 6.94 3.52
C PHE A 272 34.78 7.70 2.23
N ASP A 273 35.06 6.94 1.15
CA ASP A 273 35.23 7.46 -0.18
C ASP A 273 33.88 7.60 -0.89
N THR A 274 33.46 8.84 -1.20
CA THR A 274 32.21 9.10 -1.94
C THR A 274 32.39 9.07 -3.44
N SER A 275 33.61 8.90 -3.97
CA SER A 275 33.87 8.90 -5.40
C SER A 275 33.10 7.84 -6.18
N PRO A 276 32.86 6.61 -5.66
CA PRO A 276 32.03 5.62 -6.33
C PRO A 276 30.59 6.06 -6.52
N LEU A 277 30.02 6.87 -5.61
CA LEU A 277 28.64 7.34 -5.68
C LEU A 277 28.39 8.24 -6.89
N HIS A 278 29.41 9.00 -7.34
CA HIS A 278 29.28 9.88 -8.50
C HIS A 278 28.94 9.15 -9.79
N HIS A 279 29.39 7.92 -9.90
CA HIS A 279 29.25 7.07 -11.09
C HIS A 279 28.10 6.06 -10.99
N ALA A 280 27.20 6.23 -9.99
CA ALA A 280 26.06 5.32 -9.83
C ALA A 280 25.21 5.27 -11.10
N THR A 281 24.90 4.07 -11.52
CA THR A 281 24.04 3.76 -12.66
C THR A 281 22.58 3.70 -12.25
N ALA A 282 21.67 3.66 -13.23
CA ALA A 282 20.24 3.43 -12.96
C ALA A 282 20.00 2.10 -12.21
N SER A 283 20.79 1.07 -12.53
CA SER A 283 20.74 -0.22 -11.82
C SER A 283 21.15 -0.10 -10.36
N ASP A 284 22.23 0.62 -10.05
CA ASP A 284 22.68 0.83 -8.67
C ASP A 284 21.63 1.60 -7.85
N LEU A 285 21.04 2.62 -8.46
CA LEU A 285 19.97 3.39 -7.84
C LEU A 285 18.70 2.55 -7.61
N TYR A 286 18.36 1.63 -8.53
CA TYR A 286 17.25 0.71 -8.35
C TYR A 286 17.52 -0.27 -7.21
N GLN A 287 18.72 -0.82 -7.10
CA GLN A 287 19.10 -1.69 -5.98
C GLN A 287 19.02 -0.92 -4.64
N ALA A 288 19.45 0.33 -4.62
CA ALA A 288 19.32 1.18 -3.44
C ALA A 288 17.85 1.46 -3.09
N TRP A 289 16.99 1.69 -4.09
CA TRP A 289 15.55 1.82 -3.89
C TRP A 289 14.94 0.54 -3.30
N TRP A 290 15.35 -0.63 -3.77
CA TRP A 290 14.88 -1.92 -3.27
C TRP A 290 15.19 -2.13 -1.77
N LEU A 291 16.33 -1.65 -1.30
CA LEU A 291 16.71 -1.73 0.11
C LEU A 291 15.79 -0.91 1.04
N ARG A 292 14.98 0.00 0.49
CA ARG A 292 14.01 0.80 1.28
C ARG A 292 12.91 -0.04 1.92
N ARG A 293 12.73 -1.28 1.50
CA ARG A 293 11.84 -2.23 2.18
C ARG A 293 12.22 -2.47 3.66
N ASN A 294 13.40 -2.04 4.08
CA ASN A 294 13.85 -2.09 5.45
C ASN A 294 13.75 -0.71 6.12
N CYS A 295 13.24 -0.68 7.34
CA CYS A 295 13.16 0.58 8.09
C CYS A 295 14.54 0.99 8.61
N HIS A 296 15.08 2.10 8.10
CA HIS A 296 16.39 2.61 8.48
C HIS A 296 16.54 2.85 10.00
N PHE A 297 15.54 3.42 10.63
CA PHE A 297 15.59 3.69 12.08
C PHE A 297 15.65 2.41 12.92
N ARG A 298 14.96 1.35 12.49
CA ARG A 298 15.02 0.07 13.19
C ARG A 298 16.39 -0.58 13.04
N LEU A 299 16.97 -0.50 11.83
CA LEU A 299 18.33 -1.01 11.57
C LEU A 299 19.38 -0.39 12.48
N LYS A 300 19.25 0.87 12.84
CA LYS A 300 20.11 1.51 13.82
C LYS A 300 19.98 0.92 15.22
N SER A 301 18.78 0.68 15.69
CA SER A 301 18.55 0.05 16.99
C SER A 301 19.10 -1.38 17.04
N LEU A 302 19.23 -2.05 15.88
CA LEU A 302 19.84 -3.37 15.75
C LEU A 302 21.38 -3.34 15.83
N SER A 303 22.02 -2.24 15.42
CA SER A 303 23.48 -2.09 15.51
C SER A 303 24.00 -1.81 16.93
N GLY A 304 23.13 -1.52 17.89
CA GLY A 304 23.46 -1.32 19.30
C GLY A 304 22.77 -2.36 20.18
N ALA A 305 23.48 -3.22 20.83
CA ALA A 305 23.19 -4.06 22.03
C ALA A 305 21.73 -4.58 22.33
N TRP A 306 20.79 -4.48 21.40
CA TRP A 306 19.45 -5.02 21.61
C TRP A 306 19.40 -6.47 21.13
N PRO A 307 18.96 -7.41 21.95
CA PRO A 307 18.68 -8.76 21.47
C PRO A 307 17.50 -8.68 20.49
N VAL A 308 17.83 -8.81 19.21
CA VAL A 308 16.82 -8.92 18.14
C VAL A 308 16.32 -10.35 18.15
N ASP A 309 15.02 -10.54 18.35
CA ASP A 309 14.45 -11.86 18.22
C ASP A 309 14.47 -12.32 16.74
N SER A 310 14.36 -13.62 16.52
CA SER A 310 14.38 -14.21 15.18
C SER A 310 13.26 -13.66 14.29
N ARG A 311 12.15 -13.21 14.87
CA ARG A 311 11.02 -12.61 14.16
C ARG A 311 11.33 -11.21 13.67
N GLU A 312 12.00 -10.39 14.49
CA GLU A 312 12.46 -9.07 14.08
C GLU A 312 13.47 -9.18 12.94
N MET A 313 14.37 -10.17 13.01
CA MET A 313 15.34 -10.44 11.92
C MET A 313 14.65 -10.81 10.60
N CYS A 314 13.62 -11.66 10.62
CA CYS A 314 12.82 -11.98 9.44
C CYS A 314 12.09 -10.75 8.87
N ALA A 315 11.76 -9.78 9.72
CA ALA A 315 11.13 -8.53 9.28
C ALA A 315 12.10 -7.55 8.58
N LEU A 316 13.39 -7.78 8.67
CA LEU A 316 14.45 -6.94 8.11
C LEU A 316 15.42 -7.79 7.26
N PRO A 317 14.99 -8.28 6.08
CA PRO A 317 15.74 -9.28 5.32
C PRO A 317 17.15 -8.84 4.87
N ASP A 318 17.38 -7.54 4.68
CA ASP A 318 18.66 -7.01 4.19
C ASP A 318 19.46 -6.28 5.30
N HIS A 319 19.14 -6.54 6.58
CA HIS A 319 19.75 -5.81 7.70
C HIS A 319 21.28 -5.91 7.73
N GLN A 320 21.85 -7.06 7.37
CA GLN A 320 23.29 -7.29 7.37
C GLN A 320 23.97 -6.45 6.27
N GLU A 321 23.44 -6.45 5.06
CA GLU A 321 23.96 -5.64 3.96
C GLU A 321 23.93 -4.15 4.30
N LEU A 322 22.84 -3.69 4.89
CA LEU A 322 22.66 -2.28 5.26
C LEU A 322 23.57 -1.86 6.43
N SER A 323 23.76 -2.73 7.43
CA SER A 323 24.60 -2.44 8.59
C SER A 323 26.10 -2.44 8.22
N GLU A 324 26.53 -3.34 7.36
CA GLU A 324 27.92 -3.51 6.97
C GLU A 324 28.34 -2.63 5.79
N ARG A 325 27.40 -2.00 5.08
CA ARG A 325 27.63 -1.08 3.94
C ARG A 325 28.55 -1.65 2.86
N ARG A 326 28.42 -2.95 2.58
CA ARG A 326 29.32 -3.67 1.68
C ARG A 326 29.14 -3.32 0.21
N THR A 327 27.92 -2.95 -0.20
CA THR A 327 27.57 -2.71 -1.60
C THR A 327 27.39 -1.23 -1.92
N LEU A 328 27.55 -0.86 -3.20
CA LEU A 328 27.22 0.48 -3.66
C LEU A 328 25.76 0.83 -3.39
N ALA A 329 24.85 -0.15 -3.53
CA ALA A 329 23.43 0.03 -3.24
C ALA A 329 23.19 0.42 -1.78
N SER A 330 23.84 -0.24 -0.82
CA SER A 330 23.71 0.10 0.61
C SER A 330 24.29 1.47 0.94
N GLN A 331 25.37 1.86 0.27
CA GLN A 331 25.96 3.18 0.41
C GLN A 331 25.06 4.29 -0.15
N LEU A 332 24.45 4.07 -1.32
CA LEU A 332 23.48 4.98 -1.93
C LEU A 332 22.23 5.13 -1.07
N TYR A 333 21.72 4.02 -0.51
CA TYR A 333 20.62 4.02 0.43
C TYR A 333 20.92 4.92 1.65
N GLN A 334 22.09 4.75 2.26
CA GLN A 334 22.55 5.56 3.40
C GLN A 334 22.72 7.04 3.02
N ALA A 335 23.35 7.32 1.86
CA ALA A 335 23.55 8.67 1.37
C ALA A 335 22.21 9.41 1.14
N ARG A 336 21.21 8.73 0.57
CA ARG A 336 19.85 9.29 0.42
C ARG A 336 19.25 9.67 1.77
N HIS A 337 19.28 8.77 2.74
CA HIS A 337 18.74 9.05 4.07
C HIS A 337 19.46 10.20 4.77
N ALA A 338 20.78 10.24 4.70
CA ALA A 338 21.56 11.33 5.26
C ALA A 338 21.22 12.66 4.60
N TRP A 339 21.12 12.68 3.27
CA TRP A 339 20.75 13.89 2.53
C TRP A 339 19.35 14.38 2.92
N LEU A 340 18.36 13.48 2.96
CA LEU A 340 17.00 13.83 3.38
C LEU A 340 16.94 14.37 4.81
N ALA A 341 17.80 13.88 5.71
CA ALA A 341 17.88 14.36 7.09
C ALA A 341 18.44 15.79 7.21
N THR A 342 19.29 16.22 6.27
CA THR A 342 19.92 17.54 6.29
C THR A 342 19.08 18.63 5.63
N LEU A 343 18.08 18.29 4.84
CA LEU A 343 17.29 19.26 4.10
C LEU A 343 16.19 19.89 4.98
N LYS A 344 16.10 21.19 4.95
CA LYS A 344 14.96 21.94 5.49
C LYS A 344 13.74 21.79 4.56
N GLU A 345 13.96 21.95 3.25
CA GLU A 345 12.93 21.82 2.21
C GLU A 345 13.48 20.98 1.06
N ALA A 346 12.63 20.09 0.50
CA ALA A 346 13.01 19.34 -0.69
C ALA A 346 13.00 20.24 -1.92
N PRO A 347 14.01 20.15 -2.80
CA PRO A 347 13.88 20.68 -4.14
C PRO A 347 12.66 20.06 -4.83
N LEU A 348 11.88 20.88 -5.53
CA LEU A 348 10.67 20.43 -6.23
C LEU A 348 10.94 20.32 -7.73
N VAL A 349 10.28 19.36 -8.35
CA VAL A 349 10.29 19.17 -9.81
C VAL A 349 8.86 19.38 -10.31
N ILE A 350 8.69 20.23 -11.31
CA ILE A 350 7.46 20.32 -12.09
C ILE A 350 7.63 19.49 -13.35
N VAL A 351 6.77 18.50 -13.52
CA VAL A 351 6.72 17.68 -14.72
C VAL A 351 5.53 18.13 -15.57
N ARG A 352 5.77 18.37 -16.86
CA ARG A 352 4.76 18.75 -17.84
C ARG A 352 4.71 17.76 -18.98
N LEU A 353 3.63 17.81 -19.76
CA LEU A 353 3.59 17.12 -21.04
C LEU A 353 4.42 17.87 -22.06
N GLY A 354 5.21 17.16 -22.85
CA GLY A 354 6.00 17.74 -23.91
C GLY A 354 6.36 16.73 -24.99
N ASP A 355 6.90 17.22 -26.10
CA ASP A 355 7.42 16.36 -27.17
C ASP A 355 8.89 15.95 -26.88
N GLU A 356 9.42 15.05 -27.70
CA GLU A 356 10.81 14.61 -27.60
C GLU A 356 11.79 15.75 -27.85
N ALA A 357 11.45 16.72 -28.67
CA ALA A 357 12.29 17.89 -28.92
C ALA A 357 12.41 18.76 -27.66
N ALA A 358 11.31 18.96 -26.92
CA ALA A 358 11.34 19.62 -25.62
C ALA A 358 12.18 18.85 -24.61
N ALA A 359 12.04 17.52 -24.58
CA ALA A 359 12.85 16.64 -23.71
C ALA A 359 14.35 16.67 -24.08
N HIS A 360 14.70 16.84 -25.35
CA HIS A 360 16.09 16.89 -25.81
C HIS A 360 16.69 18.30 -25.82
N GLY A 361 15.93 19.30 -26.22
CA GLY A 361 16.43 20.67 -26.43
C GLY A 361 16.38 21.54 -25.16
N GLY A 362 15.44 21.29 -24.28
CA GLY A 362 15.23 22.08 -23.07
C GLY A 362 16.29 21.91 -21.99
N PHE A 363 17.11 20.88 -22.06
CA PHE A 363 18.08 20.55 -21.02
C PHE A 363 19.26 21.56 -20.90
N HIS A 364 19.53 22.35 -21.92
CA HIS A 364 20.57 23.38 -21.87
C HIS A 364 20.04 24.76 -21.47
N ALA A 365 18.74 24.99 -21.56
CA ALA A 365 18.12 26.28 -21.33
C ALA A 365 17.36 26.40 -19.99
N MET A 366 17.00 25.28 -19.36
CA MET A 366 16.23 25.27 -18.12
C MET A 366 17.15 25.40 -16.90
N GLY A 367 17.48 26.63 -16.55
CA GLY A 367 18.04 26.97 -15.26
C GLY A 367 17.00 26.78 -14.16
N SER A 368 17.46 26.62 -12.93
CA SER A 368 16.58 26.64 -11.76
C SER A 368 15.83 27.98 -11.70
N ILE A 369 14.50 27.94 -11.79
CA ILE A 369 13.67 29.13 -11.59
C ILE A 369 13.53 29.34 -10.09
N LYS A 370 13.94 30.50 -9.59
CA LYS A 370 13.67 30.88 -8.20
C LYS A 370 12.20 31.22 -8.06
N VAL A 371 11.47 30.33 -7.36
CA VAL A 371 10.06 30.52 -7.07
C VAL A 371 9.91 31.38 -5.83
N SER A 372 9.80 32.68 -6.01
CA SER A 372 9.49 33.65 -4.96
C SER A 372 10.66 34.17 -4.13
N ARG A 373 10.64 35.49 -3.88
CA ARG A 373 11.61 36.27 -3.08
C ARG A 373 11.67 35.89 -1.58
N LYS A 374 10.97 34.81 -1.14
CA LYS A 374 10.90 34.42 0.26
C LYS A 374 11.35 32.98 0.55
N SER A 375 11.61 32.14 -0.45
CA SER A 375 12.15 30.78 -0.22
C SER A 375 13.37 30.57 -1.13
N ASP A 376 14.42 29.97 -0.58
CA ASP A 376 15.59 29.49 -1.33
C ASP A 376 15.30 28.19 -2.08
N ALA A 377 14.03 27.80 -2.20
CA ALA A 377 13.60 26.59 -2.88
C ALA A 377 13.88 26.72 -4.39
N HIS A 378 14.69 25.81 -4.91
CA HIS A 378 14.95 25.70 -6.34
C HIS A 378 13.86 24.84 -6.98
N LEU A 379 13.14 25.40 -7.94
CA LEU A 379 12.20 24.69 -8.78
C LEU A 379 12.94 24.16 -10.00
N LEU A 380 12.83 22.85 -10.19
CA LEU A 380 13.36 22.15 -11.37
C LEU A 380 12.20 21.83 -12.32
N GLU A 381 12.50 21.70 -13.60
CA GLU A 381 11.50 21.36 -14.61
C GLU A 381 11.88 20.07 -15.34
N ASP A 382 10.86 19.29 -15.70
CA ASP A 382 11.01 18.09 -16.51
C ASP A 382 9.80 17.90 -17.43
N VAL A 383 9.92 16.95 -18.36
CA VAL A 383 8.90 16.70 -19.38
C VAL A 383 8.68 15.20 -19.53
N ASP A 384 7.42 14.78 -19.52
CA ASP A 384 7.00 13.46 -19.96
C ASP A 384 6.61 13.50 -21.43
N THR A 385 7.21 12.63 -22.23
CA THR A 385 6.89 12.47 -23.64
C THR A 385 5.65 11.58 -23.84
N PRO A 386 4.96 11.67 -24.98
CA PRO A 386 3.86 10.76 -25.32
C PRO A 386 4.24 9.29 -25.21
N ALA A 387 5.45 8.92 -25.62
CA ALA A 387 5.94 7.53 -25.56
C ALA A 387 6.10 7.05 -24.09
N GLU A 388 6.57 7.90 -23.21
CA GLU A 388 6.67 7.57 -21.78
C GLU A 388 5.30 7.39 -21.13
N LEU A 389 4.31 8.22 -21.48
CA LEU A 389 2.94 8.07 -20.98
C LEU A 389 2.25 6.81 -21.53
N GLU A 390 2.50 6.46 -22.79
CA GLU A 390 2.03 5.19 -23.35
C GLU A 390 2.70 3.99 -22.66
N PHE A 391 4.00 4.09 -22.39
CA PHE A 391 4.71 3.06 -21.61
C PHE A 391 4.11 2.90 -20.22
N MET A 392 3.83 4.00 -19.51
CA MET A 392 3.16 3.95 -18.21
C MET A 392 1.78 3.27 -18.30
N HIS A 393 1.05 3.50 -19.40
CA HIS A 393 -0.24 2.82 -19.64
C HIS A 393 -0.06 1.30 -19.86
N ALA A 394 0.92 0.91 -20.67
CA ALA A 394 1.27 -0.50 -20.86
C ALA A 394 1.74 -1.15 -19.55
N LEU A 395 2.52 -0.42 -18.76
CA LEU A 395 2.99 -0.88 -17.47
C LEU A 395 1.85 -1.12 -16.46
N GLN A 396 0.79 -0.30 -16.49
CA GLN A 396 -0.42 -0.58 -15.70
C GLN A 396 -0.99 -1.97 -16.03
N ASP A 397 -1.14 -2.30 -17.31
CA ASP A 397 -1.67 -3.60 -17.75
C ASP A 397 -0.78 -4.77 -17.30
N TRP A 398 0.52 -4.61 -17.41
CA TRP A 398 1.47 -5.62 -16.94
C TRP A 398 1.40 -5.80 -15.41
N LEU A 399 1.39 -4.71 -14.63
CA LEU A 399 1.29 -4.76 -13.17
C LEU A 399 -0.01 -5.41 -12.70
N LEU A 400 -1.14 -5.07 -13.32
CA LEU A 400 -2.43 -5.70 -13.02
C LEU A 400 -2.37 -7.23 -13.21
N THR A 401 -1.74 -7.69 -14.28
CA THR A 401 -1.55 -9.11 -14.56
C THR A 401 -0.63 -9.77 -13.53
N GLU A 402 0.48 -9.12 -13.16
CA GLU A 402 1.43 -9.65 -12.18
C GLU A 402 0.82 -9.72 -10.77
N TYR A 403 0.01 -8.73 -10.39
CA TYR A 403 -0.64 -8.73 -9.08
C TYR A 403 -1.80 -9.73 -9.01
N ASP A 404 -2.54 -9.91 -10.10
CA ASP A 404 -3.56 -10.95 -10.16
C ASP A 404 -2.95 -12.36 -10.10
N LYS A 405 -1.81 -12.63 -10.77
CA LYS A 405 -1.06 -13.89 -10.63
C LYS A 405 -0.64 -14.18 -9.18
N ARG A 406 -0.38 -13.15 -8.38
CA ARG A 406 -0.08 -13.28 -6.95
C ARG A 406 -1.32 -13.50 -6.09
N GLY A 407 -2.51 -13.45 -6.66
CA GLY A 407 -3.76 -13.60 -5.93
C GLY A 407 -4.18 -12.35 -5.15
N LEU A 408 -3.62 -11.17 -5.49
CA LEU A 408 -4.01 -9.91 -4.86
C LEU A 408 -5.40 -9.48 -5.34
N ILE A 409 -6.08 -8.72 -4.50
CA ILE A 409 -7.44 -8.24 -4.73
C ILE A 409 -7.41 -6.72 -4.74
N ILE A 410 -8.04 -6.09 -5.74
CA ILE A 410 -8.26 -4.64 -5.73
C ILE A 410 -9.56 -4.34 -5.01
N GLU A 411 -9.52 -3.40 -4.10
CA GLU A 411 -10.69 -2.87 -3.40
C GLU A 411 -11.11 -1.55 -4.02
N ALA A 412 -12.25 -1.56 -4.72
CA ALA A 412 -12.84 -0.38 -5.34
C ALA A 412 -13.87 0.25 -4.41
N ASN A 413 -13.80 1.57 -4.24
CA ASN A 413 -14.70 2.38 -3.44
C ASN A 413 -15.34 3.45 -4.34
N PRO A 414 -16.37 3.11 -5.16
CA PRO A 414 -16.81 3.94 -6.28
C PRO A 414 -17.09 5.41 -5.94
N THR A 415 -17.84 5.69 -4.88
CA THR A 415 -18.13 7.06 -4.46
C THR A 415 -16.86 7.81 -4.04
N SER A 416 -16.05 7.23 -3.16
CA SER A 416 -14.80 7.83 -2.69
C SER A 416 -13.85 8.07 -3.87
N ASN A 417 -13.69 7.08 -4.75
CA ASN A 417 -12.79 7.16 -5.90
C ASN A 417 -13.14 8.27 -6.88
N VAL A 418 -14.42 8.55 -7.09
CA VAL A 418 -14.86 9.67 -7.95
C VAL A 418 -14.40 11.01 -7.37
N TYR A 419 -14.53 11.19 -6.06
CA TYR A 419 -14.12 12.44 -5.41
C TYR A 419 -12.59 12.61 -5.37
N ILE A 420 -11.87 11.58 -4.97
CA ILE A 420 -10.42 11.63 -4.78
C ILE A 420 -9.69 11.75 -6.12
N ALA A 421 -10.02 10.90 -7.08
CA ALA A 421 -9.39 10.90 -8.40
C ALA A 421 -9.96 11.98 -9.34
N ARG A 422 -10.90 12.80 -8.88
CA ARG A 422 -11.54 13.84 -9.68
C ARG A 422 -12.10 13.30 -11.00
N LEU A 423 -12.71 12.13 -10.96
CA LEU A 423 -13.40 11.56 -12.10
C LEU A 423 -14.66 12.39 -12.41
N LYS A 424 -15.02 12.49 -13.67
CA LYS A 424 -16.20 13.25 -14.09
C LYS A 424 -17.51 12.56 -13.71
N SER A 425 -17.50 11.22 -13.75
CA SER A 425 -18.64 10.39 -13.39
C SER A 425 -18.15 8.99 -12.98
N HIS A 426 -19.05 8.18 -12.46
CA HIS A 426 -18.77 6.76 -12.16
C HIS A 426 -18.48 5.94 -13.43
N ALA A 427 -18.88 6.40 -14.63
CA ALA A 427 -18.54 5.74 -15.89
C ALA A 427 -17.04 5.81 -16.24
N GLU A 428 -16.31 6.77 -15.66
CA GLU A 428 -14.85 6.84 -15.78
C GLU A 428 -14.11 5.98 -14.73
N HIS A 429 -14.84 5.31 -13.85
CA HIS A 429 -14.23 4.53 -12.78
C HIS A 429 -13.37 3.39 -13.35
N PRO A 430 -12.14 3.18 -12.86
CA PRO A 430 -11.23 2.14 -13.35
C PRO A 430 -11.77 0.72 -13.28
N ILE A 431 -12.81 0.45 -12.52
CA ILE A 431 -13.46 -0.87 -12.44
C ILE A 431 -13.85 -1.42 -13.80
N PHE A 432 -14.30 -0.55 -14.72
CA PHE A 432 -14.68 -0.93 -16.08
C PHE A 432 -13.49 -1.34 -16.96
N ARG A 433 -12.26 -1.02 -16.54
CA ARG A 433 -11.02 -1.51 -17.15
C ARG A 433 -10.48 -2.73 -16.41
N TRP A 434 -10.58 -2.76 -15.08
CA TRP A 434 -10.06 -3.84 -14.26
C TRP A 434 -10.86 -5.13 -14.37
N TYR A 435 -12.17 -5.01 -14.26
CA TYR A 435 -13.16 -6.09 -14.33
C TYR A 435 -14.36 -5.63 -15.17
N PRO A 436 -14.24 -5.58 -16.50
CA PRO A 436 -15.30 -5.07 -17.37
C PRO A 436 -16.52 -6.01 -17.39
N PRO A 437 -17.74 -5.45 -17.59
CA PRO A 437 -18.95 -6.25 -17.79
C PRO A 437 -18.94 -7.13 -19.04
N ASP A 438 -18.12 -6.74 -20.05
CA ASP A 438 -17.89 -7.47 -21.28
C ASP A 438 -16.39 -7.77 -21.41
N GLU A 439 -16.03 -9.05 -21.35
CA GLU A 439 -14.64 -9.48 -21.43
C GLU A 439 -14.01 -9.28 -22.81
N ALA A 440 -14.81 -9.05 -23.85
CA ALA A 440 -14.28 -8.77 -25.19
C ALA A 440 -13.37 -7.53 -25.23
N VAL A 441 -13.57 -6.58 -24.31
CA VAL A 441 -12.68 -5.41 -24.18
C VAL A 441 -11.29 -5.74 -23.62
N LEU A 442 -11.08 -6.97 -23.15
CA LEU A 442 -9.77 -7.49 -22.67
C LEU A 442 -9.03 -8.30 -23.75
N GLU A 443 -9.62 -8.50 -24.92
CA GLU A 443 -8.91 -9.11 -26.04
C GLU A 443 -7.71 -8.27 -26.47
N TYR A 444 -6.73 -8.91 -27.10
CA TYR A 444 -5.53 -8.23 -27.59
C TYR A 444 -5.89 -7.05 -28.51
N GLY A 445 -5.37 -5.86 -28.19
CA GLY A 445 -5.62 -4.62 -28.94
C GLY A 445 -6.95 -3.95 -28.62
N ALA A 446 -7.80 -4.54 -27.78
CA ALA A 446 -9.05 -3.92 -27.33
C ALA A 446 -8.81 -2.83 -26.26
N ALA A 447 -9.86 -2.08 -25.94
CA ALA A 447 -9.76 -0.86 -25.13
C ALA A 447 -9.14 -1.03 -23.74
N ALA A 448 -9.34 -2.19 -23.10
CA ALA A 448 -8.78 -2.49 -21.78
C ALA A 448 -7.51 -3.37 -21.86
N ASN A 449 -7.00 -3.66 -23.06
CA ASN A 449 -5.78 -4.45 -23.29
C ASN A 449 -5.05 -4.03 -24.56
N LEU A 450 -4.83 -2.74 -24.71
CA LEU A 450 -4.28 -2.14 -25.94
C LEU A 450 -2.92 -2.73 -26.32
N PHE A 451 -2.11 -3.08 -25.34
CA PHE A 451 -0.74 -3.60 -25.52
C PHE A 451 -0.65 -5.13 -25.45
N GLY A 452 -1.76 -5.84 -25.25
CA GLY A 452 -1.77 -7.30 -25.14
C GLY A 452 -1.11 -7.87 -23.88
N LEU A 453 -0.98 -7.08 -22.82
CA LEU A 453 -0.33 -7.44 -21.58
C LEU A 453 -1.32 -7.94 -20.50
N ARG A 454 -2.62 -7.82 -20.73
CA ARG A 454 -3.67 -8.33 -19.87
C ARG A 454 -4.00 -9.79 -20.22
N HIS A 455 -4.23 -10.61 -19.20
CA HIS A 455 -4.61 -12.00 -19.38
C HIS A 455 -6.07 -12.29 -18.98
N GLY A 456 -6.77 -11.28 -18.50
CA GLY A 456 -8.16 -11.37 -18.06
C GLY A 456 -8.53 -10.28 -17.06
N PRO A 457 -9.74 -10.35 -16.50
CA PRO A 457 -10.16 -9.47 -15.42
C PRO A 457 -9.35 -9.74 -14.15
N VAL A 458 -9.15 -8.71 -13.31
CA VAL A 458 -8.47 -8.85 -12.03
C VAL A 458 -9.48 -9.06 -10.90
N ARG A 459 -9.05 -9.72 -9.83
CA ARG A 459 -9.89 -9.92 -8.63
C ARG A 459 -10.24 -8.61 -7.98
N MET A 460 -11.52 -8.40 -7.69
CA MET A 460 -12.01 -7.13 -7.17
C MET A 460 -13.06 -7.28 -6.08
N LEU A 461 -13.05 -6.32 -5.16
CA LEU A 461 -14.13 -6.10 -4.19
C LEU A 461 -14.71 -4.70 -4.39
N VAL A 462 -15.99 -4.55 -4.09
CA VAL A 462 -16.68 -3.26 -4.04
C VAL A 462 -17.00 -2.96 -2.59
N ASN A 463 -16.54 -1.82 -2.10
CA ASN A 463 -16.73 -1.35 -0.72
C ASN A 463 -17.22 0.10 -0.69
N THR A 464 -17.45 0.62 0.51
CA THR A 464 -17.97 1.97 0.74
C THR A 464 -16.89 2.97 1.13
N ASP A 465 -15.66 2.52 1.41
CA ASP A 465 -14.69 3.30 2.15
C ASP A 465 -15.22 3.67 3.56
N ASP A 466 -15.11 4.89 4.01
CA ASP A 466 -15.63 5.37 5.30
C ASP A 466 -17.05 5.94 5.15
N PRO A 467 -18.10 5.16 5.43
CA PRO A 467 -19.49 5.63 5.32
C PRO A 467 -19.85 6.68 6.37
N GLY A 468 -18.99 6.93 7.36
CA GLY A 468 -19.13 8.02 8.31
C GLY A 468 -18.74 9.37 7.72
N ILE A 469 -17.87 9.38 6.70
CA ILE A 469 -17.43 10.58 5.99
C ILE A 469 -18.13 10.68 4.63
N MET A 470 -18.19 9.56 3.89
CA MET A 470 -18.87 9.48 2.60
C MET A 470 -20.32 9.05 2.82
N PRO A 471 -21.32 9.86 2.41
CA PRO A 471 -22.72 9.55 2.64
C PRO A 471 -23.22 8.47 1.67
N THR A 472 -22.71 7.26 1.82
CA THR A 472 -23.02 6.12 0.96
C THR A 472 -23.31 4.85 1.75
N THR A 473 -23.78 3.82 1.06
CA THR A 473 -23.95 2.47 1.56
C THR A 473 -23.49 1.48 0.49
N LEU A 474 -23.13 0.26 0.87
CA LEU A 474 -22.74 -0.76 -0.11
C LEU A 474 -23.81 -0.94 -1.20
N ARG A 475 -25.09 -0.89 -0.84
CA ARG A 475 -26.20 -0.92 -1.81
C ARG A 475 -26.14 0.26 -2.79
N THR A 476 -25.83 1.45 -2.31
CA THR A 476 -25.70 2.65 -3.13
C THR A 476 -24.53 2.48 -4.12
N GLU A 477 -23.39 1.97 -3.68
CA GLU A 477 -22.22 1.72 -4.53
C GLU A 477 -22.58 0.80 -5.72
N PHE A 478 -23.27 -0.31 -5.44
CA PHE A 478 -23.72 -1.22 -6.52
C PHE A 478 -24.74 -0.57 -7.46
N LEU A 479 -25.62 0.30 -6.96
CA LEU A 479 -26.56 1.04 -7.81
C LEU A 479 -25.84 2.05 -8.71
N LEU A 480 -24.88 2.79 -8.18
CA LEU A 480 -24.05 3.73 -8.95
C LEU A 480 -23.27 3.03 -10.07
N LEU A 481 -22.69 1.89 -9.78
CA LEU A 481 -21.99 1.07 -10.78
C LEU A 481 -22.94 0.54 -11.86
N ARG A 482 -24.18 0.18 -11.49
CA ARG A 482 -25.20 -0.21 -12.48
C ARG A 482 -25.53 0.93 -13.44
N GLU A 483 -25.82 2.11 -12.91
CA GLU A 483 -26.14 3.27 -13.73
C GLU A 483 -24.96 3.66 -14.64
N ALA A 484 -23.74 3.60 -14.12
CA ALA A 484 -22.52 3.83 -14.90
C ALA A 484 -22.35 2.81 -16.04
N ALA A 485 -22.61 1.53 -15.80
CA ALA A 485 -22.58 0.51 -16.84
C ALA A 485 -23.63 0.78 -17.95
N LEU A 486 -24.85 1.22 -17.56
CA LEU A 486 -25.88 1.60 -18.52
C LEU A 486 -25.49 2.85 -19.33
N GLU A 487 -24.84 3.84 -18.70
CA GLU A 487 -24.27 5.01 -19.38
C GLU A 487 -23.26 4.59 -20.45
N LEU A 488 -22.42 3.59 -20.15
CA LEU A 488 -21.46 2.97 -21.06
C LEU A 488 -22.12 2.05 -22.11
N LYS A 489 -23.45 2.04 -22.19
CA LYS A 489 -24.23 1.23 -23.15
C LYS A 489 -24.16 -0.28 -22.91
N VAL A 490 -23.76 -0.72 -21.74
CA VAL A 490 -23.89 -2.12 -21.35
C VAL A 490 -25.36 -2.46 -21.17
N GLY A 491 -25.79 -3.58 -21.75
CA GLY A 491 -27.17 -4.04 -21.62
C GLY A 491 -27.52 -4.34 -20.15
N ARG A 492 -28.75 -3.97 -19.73
CA ARG A 492 -29.19 -4.08 -18.32
C ARG A 492 -28.96 -5.45 -17.71
N THR A 493 -29.32 -6.52 -18.41
CA THR A 493 -29.15 -7.89 -17.93
C THR A 493 -27.67 -8.25 -17.72
N VAL A 494 -26.79 -7.75 -18.60
CA VAL A 494 -25.33 -7.97 -18.50
C VAL A 494 -24.81 -7.21 -17.27
N ALA A 495 -25.18 -5.95 -17.09
CA ALA A 495 -24.79 -5.14 -15.95
C ALA A 495 -25.22 -5.77 -14.61
N GLU A 496 -26.47 -6.25 -14.51
CA GLU A 496 -26.99 -6.89 -13.30
C GLU A 496 -26.25 -8.22 -13.00
N ARG A 497 -25.96 -9.02 -14.01
CA ARG A 497 -25.16 -10.25 -13.85
C ARG A 497 -23.73 -9.95 -13.40
N TRP A 498 -23.10 -8.96 -14.01
CA TRP A 498 -21.76 -8.50 -13.63
C TRP A 498 -21.70 -8.06 -12.16
N LEU A 499 -22.65 -7.25 -11.71
CA LEU A 499 -22.74 -6.82 -10.31
C LEU A 499 -22.98 -7.99 -9.35
N GLU A 500 -23.83 -8.96 -9.75
CA GLU A 500 -24.06 -10.14 -8.93
C GLU A 500 -22.78 -10.98 -8.78
N THR A 501 -21.97 -11.10 -9.84
CA THR A 501 -20.66 -11.79 -9.76
C THR A 501 -19.72 -11.07 -8.77
N LEU A 502 -19.62 -9.73 -8.85
CA LEU A 502 -18.81 -8.95 -7.90
C LEU A 502 -19.32 -9.11 -6.46
N ARG A 503 -20.64 -9.07 -6.25
CA ARG A 503 -21.26 -9.26 -4.93
C ARG A 503 -20.95 -10.65 -4.37
N GLN A 504 -21.13 -11.68 -5.18
CA GLN A 504 -20.87 -13.06 -4.78
C GLN A 504 -19.40 -13.27 -4.42
N TYR A 505 -18.49 -12.72 -5.20
CA TYR A 505 -17.07 -12.77 -4.89
C TYR A 505 -16.74 -12.11 -3.55
N GLY A 506 -17.37 -10.97 -3.24
CA GLY A 506 -17.23 -10.30 -1.94
C GLY A 506 -17.67 -11.19 -0.77
N ILE A 507 -18.79 -11.91 -0.92
CA ILE A 507 -19.28 -12.86 0.08
C ILE A 507 -18.28 -14.02 0.26
N GLU A 508 -17.79 -14.59 -0.84
CA GLU A 508 -16.80 -15.67 -0.80
C GLU A 508 -15.51 -15.27 -0.09
N GLN A 509 -15.02 -14.06 -0.36
CA GLN A 509 -13.83 -13.53 0.32
C GLN A 509 -14.06 -13.31 1.82
N PHE A 510 -15.25 -12.83 2.20
CA PHE A 510 -15.63 -12.74 3.61
C PHE A 510 -15.60 -14.13 4.27
N GLN A 511 -16.26 -15.13 3.65
CA GLN A 511 -16.35 -16.49 4.17
C GLN A 511 -14.96 -17.17 4.27
N ARG A 512 -14.08 -16.94 3.29
CA ARG A 512 -12.70 -17.45 3.32
C ARG A 512 -11.89 -16.90 4.49
N ASN A 513 -12.11 -15.64 4.85
CA ASN A 513 -11.39 -14.98 5.94
C ASN A 513 -12.07 -15.16 7.30
N HIS A 514 -13.29 -15.65 7.32
CA HIS A 514 -14.05 -15.79 8.55
C HIS A 514 -13.52 -16.94 9.41
N LEU A 515 -13.37 -16.66 10.70
CA LEU A 515 -13.18 -17.67 11.73
C LEU A 515 -14.36 -17.62 12.69
N PRO A 516 -15.02 -18.73 13.00
CA PRO A 516 -16.11 -18.73 13.97
C PRO A 516 -15.67 -18.15 15.29
N VAL A 517 -16.38 -17.13 15.76
CA VAL A 517 -16.09 -16.45 17.04
C VAL A 517 -16.70 -17.25 18.20
N PHE A 518 -17.76 -17.99 17.93
CA PHE A 518 -18.38 -18.93 18.85
C PHE A 518 -18.02 -20.35 18.41
N GLU A 519 -16.97 -20.90 19.01
CA GLU A 519 -16.50 -22.23 18.70
C GLU A 519 -17.30 -23.29 19.47
N PRO A 520 -17.87 -24.33 18.85
CA PRO A 520 -18.52 -25.42 19.56
C PRO A 520 -17.59 -26.03 20.60
N SER A 521 -18.14 -26.38 21.77
CA SER A 521 -17.40 -27.01 22.87
C SER A 521 -16.97 -28.41 22.54
#